data_7f03771b4e98005dffec933c2036a55f
#
_entry.id   7f03771b4e98005dffec933c2036a55f
#
_cell.length_a   1.000
_cell.length_b   1.000
_cell.length_c   1.000
_cell.angle_alpha   90.00
_cell.angle_beta   90.00
_cell.angle_gamma   90.00
#
_symmetry.space_group_name_H-M   'P 1'
#
loop_
_entity.id
_entity.type
_entity.pdbx_description
1 polymer ?
#
loop_
_entity_poly.entity_id
_entity_poly.type
_entity_poly.pdbx_seq_one_letter_code
_entity_poly.pdbx_strand_id
1 'polypeptide(L)'
;MLPDSPPSFSLAGLRAIFQRWKYLLGLAVAVAAVVSALVTWSLPNIYSSTAIFLPTSPQSTDPDRLVEGSKLEVGARSEDLDRVLTIGQSLPLAEQMIRRFNLYDHYHAGAPGTDAVENSVLAEYTSNLSIVHNERDAIELTFEDRDKKLAAAVANALVAAIDSTNQQLTLENRRNVLEIYRQRSEQLGGSYERTRQRLLAARRRYGVFGLEQQGRYLGKAVIDTEKELRLAEGGGPGNAASLRRALRGLTQAAGGNLINLESWTQGADSVGLLAARLTDLQTRYVTSQGAFEQAQTSLRSRVSSLYLVQKAYPATRKSKPFRTLIVLGSVLVTLALSVFLILLLEMYRRRPSSVTG
;
A
#
# COMPACT_ATOMS: atom_id res chain seq x y z
N MET A 1 -77.46 40.98 -4.69
CA MET A 1 -76.65 39.85 -5.17
C MET A 1 -75.18 40.25 -5.05
N LEU A 2 -74.49 39.80 -4.02
CA LEU A 2 -73.06 40.03 -3.84
C LEU A 2 -72.30 38.99 -4.69
N PRO A 3 -71.24 39.36 -5.42
CA PRO A 3 -70.50 38.42 -6.22
C PRO A 3 -69.67 37.48 -5.29
N ASP A 4 -69.80 36.16 -5.54
CA ASP A 4 -68.99 35.13 -4.90
C ASP A 4 -67.54 35.46 -5.12
N SER A 5 -66.89 35.82 -4.05
CA SER A 5 -65.45 35.96 -4.04
C SER A 5 -64.79 34.61 -4.34
N PRO A 6 -63.70 34.54 -5.17
CA PRO A 6 -63.06 33.32 -5.45
C PRO A 6 -62.46 32.72 -4.12
N PRO A 7 -62.66 31.45 -3.89
CA PRO A 7 -62.10 30.84 -2.67
C PRO A 7 -60.58 31.01 -2.67
N SER A 8 -60.13 31.88 -1.79
CA SER A 8 -58.70 31.94 -1.42
C SER A 8 -58.26 30.53 -1.01
N PHE A 9 -57.04 30.11 -1.37
CA PHE A 9 -56.39 28.91 -0.85
C PHE A 9 -56.15 29.04 0.68
N SER A 10 -57.25 29.27 1.40
CA SER A 10 -57.24 29.32 2.85
C SER A 10 -57.35 27.88 3.39
N LEU A 11 -56.74 27.65 4.54
CA LEU A 11 -56.80 26.37 5.27
C LEU A 11 -58.26 25.88 5.46
N ALA A 12 -59.25 26.79 5.55
CA ALA A 12 -60.66 26.48 5.65
C ALA A 12 -61.24 25.89 4.36
N GLY A 13 -60.81 26.37 3.18
CA GLY A 13 -61.24 25.84 1.86
C GLY A 13 -60.69 24.44 1.61
N LEU A 14 -59.44 24.16 2.01
CA LEU A 14 -58.84 22.85 1.94
C LEU A 14 -59.57 21.82 2.82
N ARG A 15 -60.01 22.20 4.02
CA ARG A 15 -60.77 21.33 4.92
C ARG A 15 -62.08 20.85 4.32
N ALA A 16 -62.82 21.70 3.62
CA ALA A 16 -64.05 21.34 2.95
C ALA A 16 -63.82 20.33 1.80
N ILE A 17 -62.74 20.50 1.02
CA ILE A 17 -62.34 19.59 -0.05
C ILE A 17 -61.97 18.22 0.55
N PHE A 18 -61.16 18.18 1.61
CA PHE A 18 -60.79 16.95 2.30
C PHE A 18 -61.99 16.21 2.89
N GLN A 19 -62.93 16.89 3.50
CA GLN A 19 -64.17 16.26 4.03
C GLN A 19 -65.01 15.63 2.95
N ARG A 20 -65.07 16.21 1.76
CA ARG A 20 -65.85 15.68 0.64
C ARG A 20 -65.21 14.40 0.05
N TRP A 21 -63.89 14.37 -0.05
CA TRP A 21 -63.14 13.29 -0.70
C TRP A 21 -62.52 12.29 0.29
N LYS A 22 -62.80 12.37 1.62
CA LYS A 22 -62.21 11.58 2.69
C LYS A 22 -62.31 10.07 2.47
N TYR A 23 -63.44 9.57 1.95
CA TYR A 23 -63.63 8.14 1.72
C TYR A 23 -62.79 7.64 0.54
N LEU A 24 -62.66 8.42 -0.52
CA LEU A 24 -61.85 8.08 -1.67
C LEU A 24 -60.36 8.14 -1.34
N LEU A 25 -59.95 9.13 -0.54
CA LEU A 25 -58.59 9.27 -0.03
C LEU A 25 -58.24 8.11 0.92
N GLY A 26 -59.12 7.76 1.84
CA GLY A 26 -58.99 6.63 2.73
C GLY A 26 -58.91 5.28 1.99
N LEU A 27 -59.76 5.09 0.95
CA LEU A 27 -59.73 3.89 0.12
C LEU A 27 -58.42 3.79 -0.66
N ALA A 28 -57.93 4.87 -1.29
CA ALA A 28 -56.68 4.90 -2.02
C ALA A 28 -55.48 4.53 -1.13
N VAL A 29 -55.41 5.09 0.08
CA VAL A 29 -54.39 4.78 1.07
C VAL A 29 -54.48 3.34 1.55
N ALA A 30 -55.71 2.84 1.82
CA ALA A 30 -55.92 1.45 2.25
C ALA A 30 -55.48 0.47 1.16
N VAL A 31 -55.82 0.69 -0.09
CA VAL A 31 -55.42 -0.13 -1.24
C VAL A 31 -53.88 -0.11 -1.38
N ALA A 32 -53.26 1.07 -1.31
CA ALA A 32 -51.81 1.18 -1.37
C ALA A 32 -51.11 0.43 -0.25
N ALA A 33 -51.62 0.49 0.98
CA ALA A 33 -51.09 -0.22 2.12
C ALA A 33 -51.17 -1.75 1.94
N VAL A 34 -52.32 -2.25 1.47
CA VAL A 34 -52.55 -3.67 1.21
C VAL A 34 -51.64 -4.18 0.08
N VAL A 35 -51.60 -3.48 -1.04
CA VAL A 35 -50.77 -3.86 -2.19
C VAL A 35 -49.28 -3.83 -1.82
N SER A 36 -48.83 -2.78 -1.16
CA SER A 36 -47.43 -2.68 -0.75
C SER A 36 -47.05 -3.75 0.31
N ALA A 37 -47.98 -4.11 1.20
CA ALA A 37 -47.76 -5.21 2.16
C ALA A 37 -47.63 -6.57 1.45
N LEU A 38 -48.51 -6.85 0.47
CA LEU A 38 -48.47 -8.08 -0.34
C LEU A 38 -47.18 -8.17 -1.15
N VAL A 39 -46.76 -7.08 -1.81
CA VAL A 39 -45.49 -7.04 -2.57
C VAL A 39 -44.29 -7.25 -1.66
N THR A 40 -44.23 -6.55 -0.52
CA THR A 40 -43.11 -6.69 0.41
C THR A 40 -43.04 -8.06 1.09
N TRP A 41 -44.18 -8.75 1.21
CA TRP A 41 -44.19 -10.14 1.72
C TRP A 41 -43.61 -11.11 0.69
N SER A 42 -43.84 -10.88 -0.60
CA SER A 42 -43.28 -11.73 -1.68
C SER A 42 -41.78 -11.57 -1.85
N LEU A 43 -41.18 -10.45 -1.38
CA LEU A 43 -39.72 -10.22 -1.49
C LEU A 43 -38.93 -11.19 -0.57
N PRO A 44 -37.84 -11.82 -1.09
CA PRO A 44 -37.01 -12.72 -0.29
C PRO A 44 -36.32 -11.95 0.84
N ASN A 45 -36.11 -12.65 1.97
CA ASN A 45 -35.32 -12.11 3.06
C ASN A 45 -33.83 -12.19 2.70
N ILE A 46 -33.07 -11.12 2.94
CA ILE A 46 -31.64 -11.04 2.74
C ILE A 46 -30.99 -10.94 4.13
N TYR A 47 -29.92 -11.70 4.32
CA TYR A 47 -29.14 -11.76 5.55
C TYR A 47 -27.74 -11.19 5.27
N SER A 48 -27.25 -10.36 6.18
CA SER A 48 -25.93 -9.73 6.09
C SER A 48 -25.00 -10.38 7.11
N SER A 49 -23.82 -10.79 6.67
CA SER A 49 -22.78 -11.36 7.54
C SER A 49 -21.52 -10.53 7.41
N THR A 50 -20.99 -10.01 8.52
CA THR A 50 -19.85 -9.10 8.55
C THR A 50 -18.67 -9.73 9.28
N ALA A 51 -17.50 -9.68 8.63
CA ALA A 51 -16.20 -9.95 9.24
C ALA A 51 -15.45 -8.62 9.44
N ILE A 52 -14.70 -8.52 10.53
CA ILE A 52 -13.88 -7.33 10.85
C ILE A 52 -12.44 -7.78 11.06
N PHE A 53 -11.51 -7.11 10.39
CA PHE A 53 -10.09 -7.41 10.49
C PHE A 53 -9.22 -6.17 10.33
N LEU A 54 -7.99 -6.25 10.84
CA LEU A 54 -6.97 -5.21 10.79
C LEU A 54 -5.81 -5.71 9.92
N PRO A 55 -5.42 -4.99 8.88
CA PRO A 55 -4.21 -5.32 8.14
C PRO A 55 -2.96 -5.01 8.97
N THR A 56 -1.90 -5.79 8.77
CA THR A 56 -0.59 -5.51 9.33
C THR A 56 0.27 -4.79 8.28
N SER A 57 1.14 -3.88 8.72
CA SER A 57 2.07 -3.23 7.80
C SER A 57 3.25 -4.15 7.47
N PRO A 58 3.44 -4.57 6.22
CA PRO A 58 4.63 -5.34 5.82
C PRO A 58 5.92 -4.53 5.91
N GLN A 59 5.82 -3.20 5.91
CA GLN A 59 6.96 -2.29 5.99
C GLN A 59 7.57 -2.22 7.39
N SER A 60 6.89 -2.73 8.42
CA SER A 60 7.47 -2.86 9.76
C SER A 60 8.70 -3.78 9.81
N THR A 61 8.93 -4.57 8.76
CA THR A 61 10.09 -5.47 8.63
C THR A 61 11.02 -5.07 7.47
N ASP A 62 10.92 -3.81 6.99
CA ASP A 62 11.80 -3.29 5.94
C ASP A 62 13.21 -3.10 6.48
N PRO A 63 14.25 -3.73 5.86
CA PRO A 63 15.63 -3.64 6.33
C PRO A 63 16.19 -2.22 6.41
N ASP A 64 15.84 -1.35 5.45
CA ASP A 64 16.36 0.04 5.42
C ASP A 64 15.83 0.84 6.63
N ARG A 65 14.59 0.64 7.03
CA ARG A 65 13.97 1.31 8.19
C ARG A 65 14.50 0.81 9.53
N LEU A 66 14.80 -0.48 9.61
CA LEU A 66 15.37 -1.07 10.82
C LEU A 66 16.83 -0.61 11.05
N VAL A 67 17.59 -0.39 9.96
CA VAL A 67 18.95 0.18 10.02
C VAL A 67 18.93 1.65 10.44
N GLU A 68 17.92 2.43 10.03
CA GLU A 68 17.77 3.85 10.40
C GLU A 68 17.24 4.08 11.83
N GLY A 69 16.96 3.00 12.59
CA GLY A 69 16.46 3.12 13.96
C GLY A 69 15.03 3.60 14.06
N SER A 70 14.25 3.49 12.99
CA SER A 70 12.82 3.83 12.98
C SER A 70 12.08 2.97 14.00
N LYS A 71 11.22 3.59 14.81
CA LYS A 71 10.35 2.86 15.74
C LYS A 71 9.48 1.90 14.95
N LEU A 72 9.37 0.67 15.44
CA LEU A 72 8.37 -0.30 14.96
C LEU A 72 6.98 0.34 15.08
N GLU A 73 6.41 0.78 13.97
CA GLU A 73 5.04 1.23 13.93
C GLU A 73 4.12 -0.01 13.99
N VAL A 74 3.49 -0.17 15.13
CA VAL A 74 2.46 -1.20 15.35
C VAL A 74 1.13 -0.61 14.91
N GLY A 75 0.79 -0.75 13.62
CA GLY A 75 -0.47 -0.26 13.06
C GLY A 75 -0.46 -0.34 11.53
N ALA A 76 -1.64 -0.46 10.94
CA ALA A 76 -1.80 -0.36 9.50
C ALA A 76 -1.74 1.11 9.09
N ARG A 77 -1.05 1.40 7.98
CA ARG A 77 -1.12 2.71 7.32
C ARG A 77 -2.31 2.74 6.37
N SER A 78 -2.73 3.94 5.98
CA SER A 78 -3.78 4.10 4.97
C SER A 78 -3.47 3.33 3.67
N GLU A 79 -2.20 3.30 3.26
CA GLU A 79 -1.73 2.54 2.09
C GLU A 79 -1.92 1.02 2.23
N ASP A 80 -1.78 0.47 3.44
CA ASP A 80 -1.99 -0.94 3.72
C ASP A 80 -3.48 -1.29 3.70
N LEU A 81 -4.33 -0.38 4.19
CA LEU A 81 -5.79 -0.48 4.11
C LEU A 81 -6.26 -0.46 2.66
N ASP A 82 -5.81 0.52 1.86
CA ASP A 82 -6.16 0.66 0.45
C ASP A 82 -5.71 -0.57 -0.38
N ARG A 83 -4.53 -1.11 -0.09
CA ARG A 83 -4.04 -2.34 -0.73
C ARG A 83 -4.97 -3.52 -0.45
N VAL A 84 -5.37 -3.73 0.79
CA VAL A 84 -6.25 -4.84 1.18
C VAL A 84 -7.64 -4.66 0.59
N LEU A 85 -8.18 -3.43 0.56
CA LEU A 85 -9.42 -3.10 -0.14
C LEU A 85 -9.34 -3.45 -1.63
N THR A 86 -8.26 -3.02 -2.30
CA THR A 86 -8.02 -3.30 -3.72
C THR A 86 -7.95 -4.81 -4.00
N ILE A 87 -7.25 -5.58 -3.15
CA ILE A 87 -7.20 -7.03 -3.26
C ILE A 87 -8.61 -7.63 -3.12
N GLY A 88 -9.35 -7.21 -2.09
CA GLY A 88 -10.70 -7.75 -1.81
C GLY A 88 -11.73 -7.45 -2.91
N GLN A 89 -11.59 -6.33 -3.60
CA GLN A 89 -12.45 -5.92 -4.72
C GLN A 89 -11.95 -6.41 -6.08
N SER A 90 -10.86 -7.15 -6.13
CA SER A 90 -10.26 -7.60 -7.38
C SER A 90 -11.11 -8.67 -8.08
N LEU A 91 -11.14 -8.60 -9.42
CA LEU A 91 -11.85 -9.57 -10.25
C LEU A 91 -11.39 -11.02 -10.03
N PRO A 92 -10.08 -11.33 -9.90
CA PRO A 92 -9.66 -12.70 -9.65
C PRO A 92 -10.21 -13.30 -8.35
N LEU A 93 -10.31 -12.52 -7.27
CA LEU A 93 -10.89 -12.99 -6.03
C LEU A 93 -12.41 -13.18 -6.14
N ALA A 94 -13.10 -12.28 -6.83
CA ALA A 94 -14.53 -12.42 -7.12
C ALA A 94 -14.82 -13.72 -7.88
N GLU A 95 -14.09 -13.98 -8.98
CA GLU A 95 -14.22 -15.22 -9.74
C GLU A 95 -13.91 -16.47 -8.90
N GLN A 96 -12.87 -16.39 -8.07
CA GLN A 96 -12.52 -17.49 -7.16
C GLN A 96 -13.68 -17.81 -6.19
N MET A 97 -14.32 -16.78 -5.62
CA MET A 97 -15.45 -16.96 -4.71
C MET A 97 -16.68 -17.48 -5.46
N ILE A 98 -16.99 -16.92 -6.64
CA ILE A 98 -18.10 -17.37 -7.48
C ILE A 98 -17.97 -18.87 -7.81
N ARG A 99 -16.80 -19.32 -8.24
CA ARG A 99 -16.53 -20.72 -8.54
C ARG A 99 -16.55 -21.61 -7.29
N ARG A 100 -15.92 -21.19 -6.22
CA ARG A 100 -15.79 -21.94 -4.97
C ARG A 100 -17.14 -22.25 -4.32
N PHE A 101 -18.08 -21.30 -4.38
CA PHE A 101 -19.40 -21.41 -3.78
C PHE A 101 -20.49 -21.74 -4.78
N ASN A 102 -20.12 -22.06 -6.04
CA ASN A 102 -21.03 -22.38 -7.12
C ASN A 102 -22.19 -21.36 -7.24
N LEU A 103 -21.82 -20.07 -7.26
CA LEU A 103 -22.80 -18.98 -7.26
C LEU A 103 -23.59 -18.92 -8.58
N TYR A 104 -23.13 -19.54 -9.66
CA TYR A 104 -23.89 -19.67 -10.90
C TYR A 104 -25.22 -20.39 -10.69
N ASP A 105 -25.20 -21.52 -9.99
CA ASP A 105 -26.41 -22.27 -9.66
C ASP A 105 -27.20 -21.57 -8.55
N HIS A 106 -26.54 -20.99 -7.57
CA HIS A 106 -27.19 -20.29 -6.45
C HIS A 106 -28.02 -19.09 -6.90
N TYR A 107 -27.50 -18.32 -7.87
CA TYR A 107 -28.22 -17.17 -8.45
C TYR A 107 -29.11 -17.54 -9.62
N HIS A 108 -29.17 -18.82 -9.99
CA HIS A 108 -29.96 -19.31 -11.13
C HIS A 108 -29.60 -18.63 -12.46
N ALA A 109 -28.33 -18.27 -12.63
CA ALA A 109 -27.85 -17.52 -13.81
C ALA A 109 -27.60 -18.42 -15.03
N GLY A 110 -27.56 -19.75 -14.84
CA GLY A 110 -27.23 -20.73 -15.89
C GLY A 110 -25.77 -21.20 -15.85
N ALA A 111 -25.40 -22.02 -16.83
CA ALA A 111 -24.05 -22.58 -16.89
C ALA A 111 -23.01 -21.51 -17.28
N PRO A 112 -21.79 -21.55 -16.69
CA PRO A 112 -20.71 -20.65 -17.07
C PRO A 112 -20.27 -20.89 -18.53
N GLY A 113 -19.76 -19.85 -19.21
CA GLY A 113 -19.22 -19.95 -20.58
C GLY A 113 -19.81 -18.94 -21.56
N THR A 114 -20.71 -18.08 -21.10
CA THR A 114 -21.22 -16.95 -21.87
C THR A 114 -20.95 -15.66 -21.11
N ASP A 115 -20.38 -14.67 -21.78
CA ASP A 115 -20.05 -13.35 -21.18
C ASP A 115 -21.24 -12.72 -20.44
N ALA A 116 -22.47 -12.89 -20.98
CA ALA A 116 -23.67 -12.39 -20.36
C ALA A 116 -23.96 -13.04 -19.01
N VAL A 117 -23.77 -14.34 -18.88
CA VAL A 117 -23.98 -15.08 -17.63
C VAL A 117 -22.87 -14.72 -16.61
N GLU A 118 -21.62 -14.68 -17.06
CA GLU A 118 -20.49 -14.34 -16.19
C GLU A 118 -20.61 -12.92 -15.66
N ASN A 119 -20.94 -11.96 -16.51
CA ASN A 119 -21.17 -10.57 -16.10
C ASN A 119 -22.37 -10.42 -15.14
N SER A 120 -23.46 -11.16 -15.36
CA SER A 120 -24.62 -11.10 -14.48
C SER A 120 -24.32 -11.62 -13.07
N VAL A 121 -23.60 -12.76 -12.96
CA VAL A 121 -23.20 -13.32 -11.67
C VAL A 121 -22.18 -12.42 -10.97
N LEU A 122 -21.24 -11.87 -11.71
CA LEU A 122 -20.26 -10.93 -11.17
C LEU A 122 -20.94 -9.65 -10.64
N ALA A 123 -21.90 -9.09 -11.38
CA ALA A 123 -22.65 -7.93 -10.96
C ALA A 123 -23.47 -8.21 -9.70
N GLU A 124 -24.14 -9.36 -9.60
CA GLU A 124 -24.89 -9.77 -8.41
C GLU A 124 -23.96 -10.00 -7.22
N TYR A 125 -22.83 -10.70 -7.42
CA TYR A 125 -21.81 -10.89 -6.39
C TYR A 125 -21.28 -9.54 -5.87
N THR A 126 -20.92 -8.64 -6.77
CA THR A 126 -20.38 -7.31 -6.42
C THR A 126 -21.42 -6.45 -5.69
N SER A 127 -22.68 -6.52 -6.10
CA SER A 127 -23.77 -5.80 -5.42
C SER A 127 -24.05 -6.30 -4.00
N ASN A 128 -23.77 -7.58 -3.74
CA ASN A 128 -23.93 -8.24 -2.45
C ASN A 128 -22.70 -8.11 -1.55
N LEU A 129 -21.56 -7.64 -2.08
CA LEU A 129 -20.30 -7.44 -1.36
C LEU A 129 -20.11 -5.98 -0.99
N SER A 130 -19.82 -5.71 0.26
CA SER A 130 -19.37 -4.41 0.74
C SER A 130 -18.09 -4.56 1.55
N ILE A 131 -17.04 -3.88 1.14
CA ILE A 131 -15.77 -3.83 1.86
C ILE A 131 -15.48 -2.34 2.13
N VAL A 132 -15.49 -1.95 3.39
CA VAL A 132 -15.33 -0.56 3.80
C VAL A 132 -14.30 -0.44 4.92
N HIS A 133 -13.58 0.66 4.93
CA HIS A 133 -12.73 1.07 6.01
C HIS A 133 -13.55 1.85 7.04
N ASN A 134 -13.43 1.51 8.31
CA ASN A 134 -14.12 2.21 9.40
C ASN A 134 -13.19 3.24 10.06
N GLU A 135 -13.77 4.10 10.91
CA GLU A 135 -13.05 5.18 11.62
C GLU A 135 -11.97 4.68 12.60
N ARG A 136 -11.87 3.36 12.83
CA ARG A 136 -10.92 2.73 13.76
C ARG A 136 -9.80 1.96 13.04
N ASP A 137 -9.54 2.31 11.79
CA ASP A 137 -8.53 1.67 10.92
C ASP A 137 -8.74 0.15 10.74
N ALA A 138 -9.98 -0.31 10.91
CA ALA A 138 -10.38 -1.68 10.62
C ALA A 138 -11.15 -1.77 9.30
N ILE A 139 -11.04 -2.92 8.65
CA ILE A 139 -11.81 -3.24 7.45
C ILE A 139 -13.02 -4.08 7.85
N GLU A 140 -14.20 -3.62 7.44
CA GLU A 140 -15.45 -4.33 7.58
C GLU A 140 -15.83 -4.93 6.23
N LEU A 141 -15.83 -6.25 6.16
CA LEU A 141 -16.23 -7.02 4.99
C LEU A 141 -17.60 -7.63 5.25
N THR A 142 -18.58 -7.18 4.50
CA THR A 142 -19.97 -7.62 4.62
C THR A 142 -20.39 -8.28 3.33
N PHE A 143 -20.98 -9.47 3.46
CA PHE A 143 -21.61 -10.18 2.35
C PHE A 143 -23.09 -10.42 2.66
N GLU A 144 -23.94 -10.09 1.69
CA GLU A 144 -25.39 -10.23 1.78
C GLU A 144 -25.86 -11.39 0.90
N ASP A 145 -26.71 -12.28 1.45
CA ASP A 145 -27.29 -13.38 0.69
C ASP A 145 -28.64 -13.80 1.27
N ARG A 146 -29.42 -14.56 0.47
CA ARG A 146 -30.67 -15.19 0.91
C ARG A 146 -30.43 -16.31 1.89
N ASP A 147 -29.31 -17.04 1.78
CA ASP A 147 -28.85 -18.03 2.73
C ASP A 147 -27.84 -17.42 3.71
N LYS A 148 -28.28 -17.30 4.97
CA LYS A 148 -27.45 -16.78 6.06
C LYS A 148 -26.16 -17.56 6.31
N LYS A 149 -26.14 -18.87 6.02
CA LYS A 149 -24.95 -19.72 6.17
C LYS A 149 -23.96 -19.45 5.04
N LEU A 150 -24.47 -19.34 3.81
CA LEU A 150 -23.67 -18.99 2.64
C LEU A 150 -23.07 -17.59 2.80
N ALA A 151 -23.85 -16.59 3.24
CA ALA A 151 -23.35 -15.25 3.51
C ALA A 151 -22.12 -15.24 4.43
N ALA A 152 -22.21 -15.95 5.55
CA ALA A 152 -21.10 -16.06 6.50
C ALA A 152 -19.92 -16.86 5.93
N ALA A 153 -20.19 -17.93 5.18
CA ALA A 153 -19.15 -18.77 4.58
C ALA A 153 -18.35 -18.00 3.51
N VAL A 154 -19.04 -17.28 2.63
CA VAL A 154 -18.40 -16.43 1.59
C VAL A 154 -17.58 -15.31 2.23
N ALA A 155 -18.13 -14.58 3.21
CA ALA A 155 -17.41 -13.52 3.90
C ALA A 155 -16.11 -14.03 4.55
N ASN A 156 -16.17 -15.14 5.31
CA ASN A 156 -14.98 -15.73 5.93
C ASN A 156 -13.98 -16.26 4.90
N ALA A 157 -14.46 -16.89 3.82
CA ALA A 157 -13.59 -17.39 2.77
C ALA A 157 -12.89 -16.26 2.00
N LEU A 158 -13.60 -15.16 1.80
CA LEU A 158 -13.01 -13.97 1.13
C LEU A 158 -11.94 -13.32 2.02
N VAL A 159 -12.14 -13.19 3.33
CA VAL A 159 -11.10 -12.74 4.27
C VAL A 159 -9.86 -13.64 4.19
N ALA A 160 -10.05 -14.96 4.19
CA ALA A 160 -8.93 -15.90 4.06
C ALA A 160 -8.21 -15.80 2.71
N ALA A 161 -8.95 -15.56 1.62
CA ALA A 161 -8.37 -15.35 0.28
C ALA A 161 -7.59 -14.03 0.20
N ILE A 162 -8.11 -12.96 0.78
CA ILE A 162 -7.42 -11.67 0.90
C ILE A 162 -6.11 -11.85 1.68
N ASP A 163 -6.15 -12.53 2.84
CA ASP A 163 -4.96 -12.79 3.65
C ASP A 163 -3.91 -13.59 2.85
N SER A 164 -4.32 -14.66 2.18
CA SER A 164 -3.43 -15.49 1.36
C SER A 164 -2.78 -14.70 0.22
N THR A 165 -3.58 -13.90 -0.51
CA THR A 165 -3.09 -13.07 -1.62
C THR A 165 -2.14 -11.98 -1.12
N ASN A 166 -2.50 -11.30 -0.03
CA ASN A 166 -1.64 -10.27 0.57
C ASN A 166 -0.32 -10.84 1.10
N GLN A 167 -0.34 -12.03 1.70
CA GLN A 167 0.87 -12.75 2.10
C GLN A 167 1.73 -13.10 0.89
N GLN A 168 1.14 -13.61 -0.19
CA GLN A 168 1.88 -13.94 -1.41
C GLN A 168 2.58 -12.72 -2.02
N LEU A 169 1.85 -11.62 -2.20
CA LEU A 169 2.40 -10.36 -2.71
C LEU A 169 3.53 -9.82 -1.81
N THR A 170 3.35 -9.92 -0.50
CA THR A 170 4.37 -9.52 0.46
C THR A 170 5.63 -10.38 0.37
N LEU A 171 5.48 -11.70 0.22
CA LEU A 171 6.60 -12.63 0.05
C LEU A 171 7.34 -12.40 -1.28
N GLU A 172 6.62 -12.16 -2.37
CA GLU A 172 7.22 -11.81 -3.65
C GLU A 172 8.03 -10.50 -3.58
N ASN A 173 7.46 -9.48 -2.95
CA ASN A 173 8.18 -8.21 -2.74
C ASN A 173 9.44 -8.41 -1.89
N ARG A 174 9.36 -9.15 -0.78
CA ARG A 174 10.53 -9.47 0.06
C ARG A 174 11.61 -10.25 -0.68
N ARG A 175 11.24 -11.17 -1.59
CA ARG A 175 12.19 -11.90 -2.45
C ARG A 175 12.90 -10.95 -3.41
N ASN A 176 12.16 -10.04 -4.03
CA ASN A 176 12.73 -9.05 -4.93
C ASN A 176 13.70 -8.12 -4.19
N VAL A 177 13.32 -7.64 -3.00
CA VAL A 177 14.17 -6.81 -2.13
C VAL A 177 15.44 -7.58 -1.73
N LEU A 178 15.30 -8.83 -1.31
CA LEU A 178 16.47 -9.69 -0.98
C LEU A 178 17.42 -9.82 -2.16
N GLU A 179 16.90 -10.03 -3.37
CA GLU A 179 17.73 -10.15 -4.58
C GLU A 179 18.49 -8.86 -4.89
N ILE A 180 17.83 -7.69 -4.72
CA ILE A 180 18.46 -6.38 -4.89
C ILE A 180 19.63 -6.21 -3.89
N TYR A 181 19.42 -6.52 -2.60
CA TYR A 181 20.48 -6.41 -1.61
C TYR A 181 21.61 -7.43 -1.83
N ARG A 182 21.30 -8.64 -2.29
CA ARG A 182 22.28 -9.63 -2.68
C ARG A 182 23.20 -9.10 -3.78
N GLN A 183 22.61 -8.61 -4.88
CA GLN A 183 23.36 -8.06 -6.02
C GLN A 183 24.23 -6.86 -5.60
N ARG A 184 23.67 -5.96 -4.78
CA ARG A 184 24.38 -4.79 -4.26
C ARG A 184 25.58 -5.20 -3.40
N SER A 185 25.40 -6.17 -2.50
CA SER A 185 26.47 -6.68 -1.65
C SER A 185 27.57 -7.35 -2.46
N GLU A 186 27.24 -8.19 -3.45
CA GLU A 186 28.19 -8.84 -4.35
C GLU A 186 28.98 -7.80 -5.18
N GLN A 187 28.29 -6.79 -5.72
CA GLN A 187 28.93 -5.72 -6.50
C GLN A 187 29.91 -4.89 -5.65
N LEU A 188 29.51 -4.52 -4.44
CA LEU A 188 30.34 -3.78 -3.51
C LEU A 188 31.53 -4.62 -3.03
N GLY A 189 31.31 -5.90 -2.70
CA GLY A 189 32.36 -6.83 -2.33
C GLY A 189 33.38 -7.02 -3.44
N GLY A 190 32.93 -7.21 -4.69
CA GLY A 190 33.81 -7.29 -5.85
C GLY A 190 34.61 -6.00 -6.10
N SER A 191 33.99 -4.83 -5.86
CA SER A 191 34.66 -3.54 -6.00
C SER A 191 35.67 -3.28 -4.90
N TYR A 192 35.35 -3.67 -3.66
CA TYR A 192 36.27 -3.64 -2.51
C TYR A 192 37.53 -4.49 -2.78
N GLU A 193 37.34 -5.74 -3.21
CA GLU A 193 38.45 -6.63 -3.45
C GLU A 193 39.34 -6.15 -4.61
N ARG A 194 38.76 -5.70 -5.73
CA ARG A 194 39.53 -5.11 -6.82
C ARG A 194 40.32 -3.87 -6.38
N THR A 195 39.73 -3.01 -5.55
CA THR A 195 40.42 -1.81 -5.04
C THR A 195 41.52 -2.18 -4.07
N ARG A 196 41.29 -3.20 -3.21
CA ARG A 196 42.33 -3.77 -2.30
C ARG A 196 43.54 -4.28 -3.07
N GLN A 197 43.31 -5.05 -4.13
CA GLN A 197 44.38 -5.57 -4.99
C GLN A 197 45.15 -4.45 -5.69
N ARG A 198 44.46 -3.43 -6.20
CA ARG A 198 45.10 -2.24 -6.81
C ARG A 198 45.95 -1.47 -5.79
N LEU A 199 45.45 -1.29 -4.58
CA LEU A 199 46.18 -0.64 -3.50
C LEU A 199 47.46 -1.42 -3.15
N LEU A 200 47.35 -2.75 -3.03
CA LEU A 200 48.54 -3.61 -2.75
C LEU A 200 49.58 -3.56 -3.88
N ALA A 201 49.13 -3.57 -5.13
CA ALA A 201 49.98 -3.44 -6.30
C ALA A 201 50.68 -2.06 -6.35
N ALA A 202 49.94 -0.98 -6.10
CA ALA A 202 50.48 0.37 -6.04
C ALA A 202 51.51 0.54 -4.91
N ARG A 203 51.20 0.02 -3.71
CA ARG A 203 52.15 0.02 -2.57
C ARG A 203 53.46 -0.69 -2.92
N ARG A 204 53.38 -1.86 -3.55
CA ARG A 204 54.56 -2.60 -3.98
C ARG A 204 55.36 -1.88 -5.08
N ARG A 205 54.65 -1.31 -6.06
CA ARG A 205 55.28 -0.62 -7.19
C ARG A 205 56.02 0.64 -6.78
N TYR A 206 55.43 1.43 -5.88
CA TYR A 206 55.97 2.76 -5.50
C TYR A 206 56.72 2.72 -4.16
N GLY A 207 56.74 1.58 -3.46
CA GLY A 207 57.37 1.49 -2.13
C GLY A 207 56.66 2.34 -1.07
N VAL A 208 55.36 2.62 -1.23
CA VAL A 208 54.57 3.49 -0.33
C VAL A 208 53.74 2.62 0.61
N PHE A 209 54.23 2.40 1.82
CA PHE A 209 53.55 1.58 2.83
C PHE A 209 52.85 2.41 3.92
N GLY A 210 53.36 3.63 4.19
CA GLY A 210 52.79 4.58 5.13
C GLY A 210 52.93 6.02 4.60
N LEU A 211 51.79 6.68 4.32
CA LEU A 211 51.81 8.00 3.66
C LEU A 211 52.51 9.08 4.49
N GLU A 212 52.08 9.27 5.72
CA GLU A 212 52.59 10.38 6.55
C GLU A 212 53.93 10.08 7.20
N GLN A 213 54.04 8.97 7.91
CA GLN A 213 55.26 8.62 8.64
C GLN A 213 56.44 8.35 7.71
N GLN A 214 56.18 7.59 6.62
CA GLN A 214 57.23 7.27 5.66
C GLN A 214 57.77 8.51 4.97
N GLY A 215 56.88 9.47 4.57
CA GLY A 215 57.29 10.75 4.00
C GLY A 215 58.16 11.58 4.94
N ARG A 216 57.80 11.66 6.22
CA ARG A 216 58.58 12.35 7.25
C ARG A 216 59.98 11.73 7.44
N TYR A 217 60.05 10.38 7.57
CA TYR A 217 61.32 9.69 7.73
C TYR A 217 62.21 9.83 6.47
N LEU A 218 61.62 9.70 5.28
CA LEU A 218 62.34 9.85 4.01
C LEU A 218 62.87 11.25 3.84
N GLY A 219 62.06 12.27 4.09
CA GLY A 219 62.47 13.68 4.05
C GLY A 219 63.60 13.96 5.05
N LYS A 220 63.50 13.49 6.27
CA LYS A 220 64.54 13.62 7.27
C LYS A 220 65.84 12.95 6.82
N ALA A 221 65.81 11.69 6.34
CA ALA A 221 66.97 10.96 5.86
C ALA A 221 67.69 11.68 4.71
N VAL A 222 66.91 12.28 3.75
CA VAL A 222 67.48 13.05 2.66
C VAL A 222 68.19 14.31 3.18
N ILE A 223 67.57 15.08 4.09
CA ILE A 223 68.11 16.33 4.64
C ILE A 223 69.39 16.00 5.47
N ASP A 224 69.34 14.98 6.32
CA ASP A 224 70.49 14.60 7.14
C ASP A 224 71.66 14.14 6.27
N THR A 225 71.43 13.32 5.24
CA THR A 225 72.47 12.84 4.32
C THR A 225 73.03 13.97 3.47
N GLU A 226 72.23 14.92 3.03
CA GLU A 226 72.69 16.12 2.29
C GLU A 226 73.56 17.00 3.17
N LYS A 227 73.20 17.21 4.43
CA LYS A 227 73.99 17.97 5.40
C LYS A 227 75.37 17.29 5.63
N GLU A 228 75.41 15.99 5.86
CA GLU A 228 76.66 15.23 6.01
C GLU A 228 77.55 15.28 4.76
N LEU A 229 76.93 15.21 3.57
CA LEU A 229 77.63 15.30 2.31
C LEU A 229 78.32 16.68 2.16
N ARG A 230 77.57 17.77 2.46
CA ARG A 230 78.16 19.15 2.40
C ARG A 230 79.30 19.33 3.39
N LEU A 231 79.22 18.75 4.59
CA LEU A 231 80.33 18.77 5.58
C LEU A 231 81.50 18.02 5.06
N ALA A 232 81.36 16.79 4.51
CA ALA A 232 82.45 15.98 3.95
C ALA A 232 83.07 16.64 2.72
N GLU A 233 82.32 17.38 1.87
CA GLU A 233 82.85 18.15 0.74
C GLU A 233 83.67 19.37 1.20
N GLY A 234 83.31 19.97 2.36
CA GLY A 234 84.02 21.08 2.96
C GLY A 234 85.26 20.72 3.76
N GLY A 235 85.74 19.43 3.70
CA GLY A 235 86.89 18.98 4.39
C GLY A 235 86.66 18.36 5.78
N GLY A 236 85.37 18.18 6.13
CA GLY A 236 85.00 17.47 7.37
C GLY A 236 85.14 15.95 7.28
N PRO A 237 84.82 15.26 8.39
CA PRO A 237 84.95 13.78 8.44
C PRO A 237 83.82 13.16 7.58
N GLY A 238 84.14 12.21 6.70
CA GLY A 238 83.21 11.43 5.91
C GLY A 238 83.71 11.10 4.50
N ASN A 239 83.10 10.07 3.88
CA ASN A 239 83.38 9.73 2.48
C ASN A 239 82.35 10.32 1.57
N ALA A 240 82.61 11.46 0.91
CA ALA A 240 81.71 12.15 0.02
C ALA A 240 81.14 11.27 -1.13
N ALA A 241 81.99 10.32 -1.65
CA ALA A 241 81.52 9.42 -2.72
C ALA A 241 80.45 8.41 -2.24
N SER A 242 80.60 7.92 -0.98
CA SER A 242 79.55 7.04 -0.40
C SER A 242 78.22 7.80 -0.06
N LEU A 243 78.37 9.01 0.48
CA LEU A 243 77.23 9.85 0.80
C LEU A 243 76.47 10.29 -0.47
N ARG A 244 77.15 10.60 -1.59
CA ARG A 244 76.50 10.87 -2.89
C ARG A 244 75.74 9.66 -3.42
N ARG A 245 76.28 8.45 -3.22
CA ARG A 245 75.56 7.20 -3.60
C ARG A 245 74.36 6.99 -2.70
N ALA A 246 74.46 7.16 -1.40
CA ALA A 246 73.35 7.11 -0.47
C ALA A 246 72.25 8.13 -0.79
N LEU A 247 72.61 9.37 -1.05
CA LEU A 247 71.68 10.44 -1.43
C LEU A 247 70.93 10.10 -2.74
N ARG A 248 71.67 9.60 -3.76
CA ARG A 248 71.01 9.11 -4.99
C ARG A 248 70.05 7.98 -4.73
N GLY A 249 70.41 7.03 -3.88
CA GLY A 249 69.52 5.94 -3.48
C GLY A 249 68.23 6.42 -2.78
N LEU A 250 68.34 7.46 -1.94
CA LEU A 250 67.20 8.02 -1.22
C LEU A 250 66.33 8.93 -2.10
N THR A 251 66.90 9.58 -3.13
CA THR A 251 66.17 10.60 -3.94
C THR A 251 65.68 10.07 -5.27
N GLN A 252 66.37 9.15 -5.92
CA GLN A 252 66.13 8.68 -7.29
C GLN A 252 65.71 7.22 -7.34
N ALA A 253 64.73 6.88 -8.19
CA ALA A 253 64.30 5.50 -8.41
C ALA A 253 65.42 4.61 -8.98
N ALA A 254 66.31 5.16 -9.82
CA ALA A 254 67.49 4.48 -10.37
C ALA A 254 68.61 4.27 -9.34
N GLY A 255 68.51 4.82 -8.14
CA GLY A 255 69.49 4.74 -7.09
C GLY A 255 69.57 3.41 -6.34
N GLY A 256 68.69 2.44 -6.64
CA GLY A 256 68.68 1.06 -6.14
C GLY A 256 67.93 0.87 -4.83
N ASN A 257 67.49 1.89 -4.15
CA ASN A 257 66.65 1.74 -2.95
C ASN A 257 65.18 1.55 -3.33
N LEU A 258 64.56 0.54 -2.67
CA LEU A 258 63.14 0.28 -2.83
C LEU A 258 62.25 1.46 -2.39
N ILE A 259 62.68 2.18 -1.37
CA ILE A 259 62.05 3.38 -0.84
C ILE A 259 62.91 4.59 -1.22
N ASN A 260 62.45 5.44 -2.09
CA ASN A 260 63.11 6.66 -2.54
C ASN A 260 62.06 7.79 -2.73
N LEU A 261 62.52 9.05 -2.71
CA LEU A 261 61.67 10.22 -2.76
C LEU A 261 60.90 10.31 -4.07
N GLU A 262 61.53 9.99 -5.19
CA GLU A 262 60.89 10.06 -6.52
C GLU A 262 59.71 9.08 -6.63
N SER A 263 59.92 7.78 -6.31
CA SER A 263 58.86 6.80 -6.34
C SER A 263 57.78 7.09 -5.30
N TRP A 264 58.17 7.60 -4.12
CA TRP A 264 57.24 8.00 -3.08
C TRP A 264 56.35 9.13 -3.52
N THR A 265 56.89 10.22 -4.11
CA THR A 265 56.08 11.36 -4.60
C THR A 265 55.15 10.96 -5.73
N GLN A 266 55.62 10.13 -6.68
CA GLN A 266 54.77 9.61 -7.77
C GLN A 266 53.62 8.70 -7.27
N GLY A 267 53.85 7.96 -6.19
CA GLY A 267 52.92 6.97 -5.68
C GLY A 267 52.02 7.47 -4.55
N ALA A 268 52.43 8.48 -3.79
CA ALA A 268 51.72 8.92 -2.58
C ALA A 268 50.24 9.30 -2.82
N ASP A 269 49.98 10.10 -3.85
CA ASP A 269 48.63 10.52 -4.18
C ASP A 269 47.76 9.34 -4.63
N SER A 270 48.29 8.48 -5.49
CA SER A 270 47.57 7.29 -5.97
C SER A 270 47.26 6.29 -4.84
N VAL A 271 48.21 6.04 -3.95
CA VAL A 271 48.03 5.17 -2.78
C VAL A 271 47.05 5.82 -1.80
N GLY A 272 47.12 7.13 -1.58
CA GLY A 272 46.19 7.89 -0.73
C GLY A 272 44.78 7.80 -1.23
N LEU A 273 44.55 8.06 -2.52
CA LEU A 273 43.25 7.95 -3.14
C LEU A 273 42.67 6.54 -3.08
N LEU A 274 43.50 5.51 -3.38
CA LEU A 274 43.07 4.11 -3.30
C LEU A 274 42.75 3.70 -1.87
N ALA A 275 43.51 4.18 -0.88
CA ALA A 275 43.25 3.90 0.53
C ALA A 275 41.96 4.52 1.02
N ALA A 276 41.71 5.79 0.69
CA ALA A 276 40.46 6.48 1.00
C ALA A 276 39.25 5.79 0.34
N ARG A 277 39.38 5.41 -0.93
CA ARG A 277 38.35 4.67 -1.65
C ARG A 277 38.06 3.29 -1.05
N LEU A 278 39.10 2.60 -0.58
CA LEU A 278 38.97 1.30 0.08
C LEU A 278 38.16 1.43 1.37
N THR A 279 38.44 2.45 2.18
CA THR A 279 37.69 2.73 3.42
C THR A 279 36.20 3.04 3.14
N ASP A 280 35.90 3.88 2.13
CA ASP A 280 34.54 4.17 1.70
C ASP A 280 33.81 2.88 1.24
N LEU A 281 34.45 2.09 0.38
CA LEU A 281 33.90 0.81 -0.09
C LEU A 281 33.70 -0.19 1.04
N GLN A 282 34.58 -0.24 2.03
CA GLN A 282 34.46 -1.10 3.21
C GLN A 282 33.19 -0.75 4.01
N THR A 283 32.99 0.53 4.29
CA THR A 283 31.81 1.00 5.02
C THR A 283 30.52 0.63 4.27
N ARG A 284 30.46 0.92 2.98
CA ARG A 284 29.29 0.62 2.14
C ARG A 284 29.05 -0.89 2.02
N TYR A 285 30.09 -1.69 1.90
CA TYR A 285 29.98 -3.15 1.80
C TYR A 285 29.43 -3.75 3.09
N VAL A 286 29.95 -3.35 4.25
CA VAL A 286 29.47 -3.83 5.56
C VAL A 286 28.01 -3.44 5.78
N THR A 287 27.65 -2.20 5.47
CA THR A 287 26.24 -1.75 5.57
C THR A 287 25.33 -2.56 4.63
N SER A 288 25.75 -2.77 3.38
CA SER A 288 24.97 -3.54 2.41
C SER A 288 24.85 -5.02 2.81
N GLN A 289 25.89 -5.60 3.42
CA GLN A 289 25.85 -6.97 3.93
C GLN A 289 24.86 -7.08 5.11
N GLY A 290 24.87 -6.13 6.03
CA GLY A 290 23.90 -6.09 7.13
C GLY A 290 22.45 -5.99 6.62
N ALA A 291 22.18 -5.15 5.62
CA ALA A 291 20.87 -5.06 4.99
C ALA A 291 20.45 -6.37 4.29
N PHE A 292 21.38 -7.06 3.62
CA PHE A 292 21.12 -8.37 3.02
C PHE A 292 20.77 -9.43 4.07
N GLU A 293 21.53 -9.54 5.17
CA GLU A 293 21.27 -10.48 6.26
C GLU A 293 19.92 -10.22 6.92
N GLN A 294 19.54 -8.94 7.06
CA GLN A 294 18.25 -8.54 7.61
C GLN A 294 17.09 -8.87 6.66
N ALA A 295 17.25 -8.60 5.36
CA ALA A 295 16.27 -8.99 4.35
C ALA A 295 16.07 -10.52 4.32
N GLN A 296 17.15 -11.30 4.48
CA GLN A 296 17.08 -12.76 4.58
C GLN A 296 16.29 -13.21 5.82
N THR A 297 16.51 -12.55 6.96
CA THR A 297 15.79 -12.82 8.21
C THR A 297 14.30 -12.46 8.08
N SER A 298 14.00 -11.31 7.47
CA SER A 298 12.64 -10.86 7.19
C SER A 298 11.87 -11.84 6.29
N LEU A 299 12.53 -12.47 5.32
CA LEU A 299 11.91 -13.48 4.45
C LEU A 299 11.56 -14.77 5.23
N ARG A 300 12.35 -15.14 6.24
CA ARG A 300 12.10 -16.33 7.08
C ARG A 300 11.01 -16.12 8.12
N SER A 301 10.75 -14.88 8.52
CA SER A 301 9.72 -14.55 9.51
C SER A 301 8.31 -14.67 8.89
N ARG A 302 7.48 -15.57 9.44
CA ARG A 302 6.05 -15.67 9.10
C ARG A 302 5.29 -14.66 9.93
N VAL A 303 4.94 -13.53 9.34
CA VAL A 303 4.06 -12.54 9.95
C VAL A 303 2.70 -12.68 9.29
N SER A 304 1.63 -12.82 10.09
CA SER A 304 0.26 -12.76 9.58
C SER A 304 0.04 -11.40 8.90
N SER A 305 -0.57 -11.39 7.73
CA SER A 305 -0.83 -10.14 7.01
C SER A 305 -2.12 -9.45 7.47
N LEU A 306 -2.96 -10.17 8.19
CA LEU A 306 -4.22 -9.68 8.74
C LEU A 306 -4.41 -10.18 10.18
N TYR A 307 -4.94 -9.34 11.05
CA TYR A 307 -5.47 -9.72 12.36
C TYR A 307 -6.98 -9.78 12.30
N LEU A 308 -7.54 -10.99 12.37
CA LEU A 308 -8.99 -11.21 12.38
C LEU A 308 -9.56 -10.84 13.75
N VAL A 309 -10.29 -9.72 13.82
CA VAL A 309 -10.95 -9.26 15.04
C VAL A 309 -12.25 -9.98 15.26
N GLN A 310 -13.06 -10.13 14.18
CA GLN A 310 -14.36 -10.79 14.23
C GLN A 310 -14.57 -11.61 12.97
N LYS A 311 -14.94 -12.89 13.16
CA LYS A 311 -15.42 -13.76 12.05
C LYS A 311 -16.84 -13.37 11.67
N ALA A 312 -17.19 -13.58 10.40
CA ALA A 312 -18.58 -13.51 9.99
C ALA A 312 -19.37 -14.70 10.56
N TYR A 313 -20.50 -14.40 11.17
CA TYR A 313 -21.45 -15.38 11.70
C TYR A 313 -22.77 -15.34 10.92
N PRO A 314 -23.48 -16.47 10.79
CA PRO A 314 -24.80 -16.48 10.20
C PRO A 314 -25.74 -15.54 10.94
N ALA A 315 -26.30 -14.57 10.24
CA ALA A 315 -27.16 -13.56 10.84
C ALA A 315 -28.40 -14.19 11.51
N THR A 316 -28.75 -13.73 12.70
CA THR A 316 -29.96 -14.17 13.43
C THR A 316 -31.20 -13.39 12.97
N ARG A 317 -31.00 -12.18 12.40
CA ARG A 317 -32.07 -11.30 11.91
C ARG A 317 -31.82 -10.97 10.45
N LYS A 318 -32.91 -10.76 9.69
CA LYS A 318 -32.81 -10.29 8.30
C LYS A 318 -32.31 -8.84 8.24
N SER A 319 -31.50 -8.53 7.24
CA SER A 319 -31.02 -7.19 6.95
C SER A 319 -32.02 -6.42 6.10
N LYS A 320 -32.56 -7.05 5.04
CA LYS A 320 -33.48 -6.47 4.07
C LYS A 320 -34.64 -7.45 3.77
N PRO A 321 -35.80 -7.00 3.27
CA PRO A 321 -36.27 -5.63 3.18
C PRO A 321 -36.82 -5.08 4.50
N PHE A 322 -36.77 -3.77 4.69
CA PHE A 322 -37.43 -3.06 5.79
C PHE A 322 -38.91 -2.90 5.46
N ARG A 323 -39.71 -3.97 5.64
CA ARG A 323 -41.12 -4.05 5.21
C ARG A 323 -41.98 -2.87 5.70
N THR A 324 -41.83 -2.50 6.98
CA THR A 324 -42.56 -1.39 7.59
C THR A 324 -42.23 -0.04 6.91
N LEU A 325 -40.97 0.17 6.57
CA LEU A 325 -40.52 1.43 5.93
C LEU A 325 -41.02 1.54 4.50
N ILE A 326 -41.08 0.43 3.75
CA ILE A 326 -41.58 0.38 2.38
C ILE A 326 -43.11 0.66 2.38
N VAL A 327 -43.86 0.02 3.29
CA VAL A 327 -45.33 0.25 3.41
C VAL A 327 -45.59 1.69 3.82
N LEU A 328 -44.89 2.24 4.79
CA LEU A 328 -45.04 3.63 5.23
C LEU A 328 -44.74 4.62 4.09
N GLY A 329 -43.65 4.38 3.36
CA GLY A 329 -43.25 5.19 2.23
C GLY A 329 -44.32 5.18 1.11
N SER A 330 -44.85 3.99 0.77
CA SER A 330 -45.88 3.87 -0.25
C SER A 330 -47.17 4.59 0.15
N VAL A 331 -47.58 4.50 1.42
CA VAL A 331 -48.74 5.22 1.97
C VAL A 331 -48.54 6.74 1.86
N LEU A 332 -47.38 7.26 2.25
CA LEU A 332 -47.09 8.70 2.17
C LEU A 332 -47.10 9.21 0.73
N VAL A 333 -46.45 8.49 -0.19
CA VAL A 333 -46.45 8.85 -1.61
C VAL A 333 -47.86 8.82 -2.19
N THR A 334 -48.65 7.78 -1.91
CA THR A 334 -50.04 7.66 -2.38
C THR A 334 -50.91 8.76 -1.81
N LEU A 335 -50.74 9.11 -0.53
CA LEU A 335 -51.48 10.21 0.09
C LEU A 335 -51.16 11.55 -0.59
N ALA A 336 -49.86 11.84 -0.81
CA ALA A 336 -49.44 13.06 -1.49
C ALA A 336 -50.00 13.15 -2.93
N LEU A 337 -49.90 12.06 -3.70
CA LEU A 337 -50.44 11.99 -5.06
C LEU A 337 -51.96 12.11 -5.08
N SER A 338 -52.69 11.48 -4.14
CA SER A 338 -54.13 11.55 -4.03
C SER A 338 -54.57 12.98 -3.72
N VAL A 339 -53.90 13.66 -2.80
CA VAL A 339 -54.18 15.07 -2.49
C VAL A 339 -53.97 15.96 -3.73
N PHE A 340 -52.84 15.76 -4.43
CA PHE A 340 -52.52 16.50 -5.64
C PHE A 340 -53.62 16.29 -6.74
N LEU A 341 -54.02 15.03 -6.98
CA LEU A 341 -55.08 14.70 -7.93
C LEU A 341 -56.43 15.30 -7.55
N ILE A 342 -56.80 15.28 -6.27
CA ILE A 342 -58.03 15.88 -5.78
C ILE A 342 -58.03 17.41 -6.04
N LEU A 343 -56.92 18.07 -5.78
CA LEU A 343 -56.75 19.50 -6.05
C LEU A 343 -56.88 19.81 -7.55
N LEU A 344 -56.25 19.00 -8.41
CA LEU A 344 -56.39 19.14 -9.87
C LEU A 344 -57.82 18.92 -10.35
N LEU A 345 -58.49 17.87 -9.87
CA LEU A 345 -59.88 17.59 -10.23
C LEU A 345 -60.81 18.71 -9.78
N GLU A 346 -60.59 19.26 -8.59
CA GLU A 346 -61.39 20.38 -8.10
C GLU A 346 -61.12 21.66 -8.90
N MET A 347 -59.92 21.93 -9.33
CA MET A 347 -59.56 23.03 -10.25
C MET A 347 -60.20 22.84 -11.62
N TYR A 348 -60.18 21.63 -12.17
CA TYR A 348 -60.80 21.33 -13.47
C TYR A 348 -62.34 21.45 -13.43
N ARG A 349 -62.93 20.92 -12.37
CA ARG A 349 -64.41 20.99 -12.17
C ARG A 349 -64.92 22.41 -12.00
N ARG A 350 -64.11 23.33 -11.52
CA ARG A 350 -64.44 24.74 -11.30
C ARG A 350 -64.20 25.62 -12.52
N ARG A 351 -63.67 25.09 -13.64
CA ARG A 351 -63.63 25.84 -14.89
C ARG A 351 -65.04 26.04 -15.38
N PRO A 352 -65.56 27.28 -15.48
CA PRO A 352 -66.86 27.51 -16.07
C PRO A 352 -66.78 27.03 -17.53
N SER A 353 -67.78 26.20 -17.95
CA SER A 353 -67.98 25.93 -19.34
C SER A 353 -68.27 27.27 -19.99
N SER A 354 -67.32 27.87 -20.72
CA SER A 354 -67.52 28.94 -21.61
C SER A 354 -68.52 28.44 -22.69
N VAL A 355 -69.78 28.79 -22.51
CA VAL A 355 -70.84 28.55 -23.42
C VAL A 355 -70.49 29.14 -24.77
N THR A 356 -70.39 28.30 -25.76
CA THR A 356 -70.50 28.64 -27.16
C THR A 356 -71.85 29.29 -27.35
N GLY A 357 -71.87 30.60 -27.57
CA GLY A 357 -72.91 31.34 -28.16
C GLY A 357 -72.53 31.80 -29.57
#